data_f535fe7c925d232c32c23325021dd42e
#
_entry.id   f535fe7c925d232c32c23325021dd42e
#
_cell.length_a   1.000
_cell.length_b   1.000
_cell.length_c   1.000
_cell.angle_alpha   90.00
_cell.angle_beta   90.00
_cell.angle_gamma   90.00
#
_symmetry.space_group_name_H-M   'P 1'
#
loop_
_entity.id
_entity.type
_entity.pdbx_description
1 polymer ?
#
loop_
_entity_poly.entity_id
_entity_poly.type
_entity_poly.pdbx_seq_one_letter_code
_entity_poly.pdbx_strand_id
1 'polypeptide(L)'
;MKMIMAIINTEDSRTLLDRLTRRGYSATLTSSAGGFLRVGNTMMFVGVEDEQVEDVLTIIREGCPNRIQYVTPLPPVMEPGEVHIPKPIEKHVGGATIFVLNVEHFEKT
;
A
#
# COMPACT_ATOMS: atom_id res chain seq x y z
N MET A 1 -7.29 10.89 -20.09
CA MET A 1 -6.39 10.78 -18.91
C MET A 1 -7.13 10.27 -17.70
N LYS A 2 -6.52 9.42 -16.97
CA LYS A 2 -7.05 8.84 -15.75
C LYS A 2 -6.12 9.08 -14.58
N MET A 3 -6.68 9.16 -13.39
CA MET A 3 -5.95 9.15 -12.13
C MET A 3 -6.19 7.80 -11.46
N ILE A 4 -5.13 7.07 -11.20
CA ILE A 4 -5.19 5.84 -10.43
C ILE A 4 -4.81 6.15 -8.99
N MET A 5 -5.72 5.84 -8.09
CA MET A 5 -5.56 5.99 -6.65
C MET A 5 -5.51 4.61 -6.04
N ALA A 6 -4.48 4.30 -5.30
CA ALA A 6 -4.35 3.00 -4.65
C ALA A 6 -4.00 3.16 -3.18
N ILE A 7 -4.74 2.46 -2.34
CA ILE A 7 -4.41 2.35 -0.91
C ILE A 7 -3.72 1.01 -0.74
N ILE A 8 -2.47 1.04 -0.32
CA ILE A 8 -1.60 -0.13 -0.24
C ILE A 8 -0.98 -0.26 1.15
N ASN A 9 -0.46 -1.44 1.45
CA ASN A 9 0.34 -1.62 2.65
C ASN A 9 1.64 -0.83 2.50
N THR A 10 2.03 -0.11 3.55
CA THR A 10 3.24 0.72 3.53
C THR A 10 4.50 -0.08 3.22
N GLU A 11 4.56 -1.35 3.64
CA GLU A 11 5.69 -2.23 3.33
C GLU A 11 5.88 -2.45 1.83
N ASP A 12 4.81 -2.36 1.04
CA ASP A 12 4.85 -2.57 -0.40
C ASP A 12 5.15 -1.29 -1.19
N SER A 13 5.08 -0.13 -0.54
CA SER A 13 5.10 1.16 -1.22
C SER A 13 6.39 1.43 -2.00
N ARG A 14 7.54 1.15 -1.40
CA ARG A 14 8.83 1.41 -2.03
C ARG A 14 9.07 0.51 -3.24
N THR A 15 8.79 -0.78 -3.10
CA THR A 15 8.93 -1.73 -4.19
C THR A 15 8.00 -1.39 -5.36
N LEU A 16 6.77 -1.01 -5.04
CA LEU A 16 5.80 -0.61 -6.05
C LEU A 16 6.22 0.66 -6.77
N LEU A 17 6.70 1.65 -6.02
CA LEU A 17 7.21 2.90 -6.59
C LEU A 17 8.36 2.62 -7.56
N ASP A 18 9.29 1.74 -7.18
CA ASP A 18 10.42 1.38 -8.04
C ASP A 18 9.94 0.70 -9.33
N ARG A 19 8.99 -0.21 -9.24
CA ARG A 19 8.43 -0.90 -10.42
C ARG A 19 7.77 0.09 -11.38
N LEU A 20 6.98 1.02 -10.86
CA LEU A 20 6.32 2.05 -11.66
C LEU A 20 7.33 2.97 -12.31
N THR A 21 8.33 3.41 -11.57
CA THR A 21 9.37 4.31 -12.08
C THR A 21 10.17 3.65 -13.21
N ARG A 22 10.49 2.36 -13.08
CA ARG A 22 11.19 1.62 -14.13
C ARG A 22 10.40 1.51 -15.43
N ARG A 23 9.08 1.54 -15.33
CA ARG A 23 8.19 1.51 -16.50
C ARG A 23 7.87 2.90 -17.02
N GLY A 24 8.48 3.93 -16.45
CA GLY A 24 8.31 5.32 -16.90
C GLY A 24 7.10 6.04 -16.30
N TYR A 25 6.47 5.48 -15.28
CA TYR A 25 5.35 6.13 -14.61
C TYR A 25 5.83 6.95 -13.42
N SER A 26 5.22 8.13 -13.25
CA SER A 26 5.45 8.97 -12.09
C SER A 26 4.35 8.77 -11.07
N ALA A 27 4.71 8.34 -9.89
CA ALA A 27 3.77 8.10 -8.80
C ALA A 27 4.10 8.99 -7.61
N THR A 28 3.06 9.43 -6.91
CA THR A 28 3.18 10.20 -5.67
C THR A 28 2.64 9.36 -4.52
N LEU A 29 3.43 9.25 -3.47
CA LEU A 29 3.02 8.57 -2.24
C LEU A 29 2.63 9.59 -1.20
N THR A 30 1.56 9.31 -0.48
CA THR A 30 1.17 10.12 0.67
C THR A 30 0.87 9.23 1.87
N SER A 31 1.36 9.64 3.02
CA SER A 31 1.01 9.01 4.28
C SER A 31 -0.07 9.82 4.98
N SER A 32 -0.83 9.16 5.85
CA SER A 32 -1.87 9.85 6.60
C SER A 32 -1.29 10.75 7.68
N ALA A 33 -1.70 12.01 7.63
CA ALA A 33 -1.60 12.90 8.78
C ALA A 33 -3.03 13.17 9.24
N GLY A 34 -3.43 12.72 10.39
CA GLY A 34 -4.76 12.99 10.92
C GLY A 34 -5.76 11.86 10.88
N GLY A 35 -5.32 10.62 10.69
CA GLY A 35 -6.17 9.45 10.85
C GLY A 35 -7.03 9.07 9.64
N PHE A 36 -6.80 9.66 8.49
CA PHE A 36 -7.53 9.33 7.27
C PHE A 36 -7.24 7.90 6.80
N LEU A 37 -5.98 7.47 6.87
CA LEU A 37 -5.57 6.12 6.57
C LEU A 37 -5.28 5.36 7.86
N ARG A 38 -5.52 4.06 7.84
CA ARG A 38 -5.09 3.21 8.95
C ARG A 38 -3.56 3.19 9.03
N VAL A 39 -3.04 3.04 10.24
CA VAL A 39 -1.61 2.81 10.46
C VAL A 39 -1.16 1.62 9.61
N GLY A 40 -0.07 1.79 8.88
CA GLY A 40 0.46 0.76 8.01
C GLY A 40 0.00 0.84 6.56
N ASN A 41 -0.86 1.80 6.21
CA ASN A 41 -1.32 2.03 4.85
C ASN A 41 -0.74 3.32 4.27
N THR A 42 -0.54 3.30 2.96
CA THR A 42 -0.04 4.43 2.18
C THR A 42 -0.96 4.62 0.97
N MET A 43 -1.20 5.85 0.61
CA MET A 43 -1.95 6.17 -0.60
C MET A 43 -1.00 6.55 -1.72
N MET A 44 -1.27 6.02 -2.91
CA MET A 44 -0.48 6.28 -4.10
C MET A 44 -1.35 6.87 -5.19
N PHE A 45 -0.81 7.86 -5.90
CA PHE A 45 -1.47 8.50 -7.03
C PHE A 45 -0.61 8.37 -8.27
N VAL A 46 -1.22 7.96 -9.38
CA VAL A 46 -0.55 7.87 -10.67
C VAL A 46 -1.47 8.45 -11.74
N GLY A 47 -1.03 9.52 -12.40
CA GLY A 47 -1.73 10.06 -13.57
C GLY A 47 -1.27 9.34 -14.83
N VAL A 48 -2.19 8.83 -15.63
CA VAL A 48 -1.85 8.05 -16.83
C VAL A 48 -2.82 8.35 -17.97
N GLU A 49 -2.39 8.03 -19.19
CA GLU A 49 -3.29 8.02 -20.33
C GLU A 49 -4.15 6.76 -20.31
N ASP A 50 -5.27 6.80 -21.03
CA ASP A 50 -6.25 5.69 -20.99
C ASP A 50 -5.62 4.35 -21.37
N GLU A 51 -4.70 4.36 -22.34
CA GLU A 51 -4.02 3.15 -22.82
C GLU A 51 -3.06 2.55 -21.80
N GLN A 52 -2.67 3.33 -20.81
CA GLN A 52 -1.70 2.92 -19.80
C GLN A 52 -2.34 2.35 -18.54
N VAL A 53 -3.66 2.47 -18.41
CA VAL A 53 -4.38 2.06 -17.20
C VAL A 53 -4.14 0.60 -16.85
N GLU A 54 -4.33 -0.30 -17.83
CA GLU A 54 -4.19 -1.74 -17.57
C GLU A 54 -2.76 -2.13 -17.19
N ASP A 55 -1.76 -1.48 -17.76
CA ASP A 55 -0.37 -1.74 -17.40
C ASP A 55 -0.11 -1.38 -15.93
N VAL A 56 -0.57 -0.20 -15.51
CA VAL A 56 -0.40 0.23 -14.12
C VAL A 56 -1.18 -0.66 -13.16
N LEU A 57 -2.41 -1.05 -13.51
CA LEU A 57 -3.20 -1.95 -12.67
C LEU A 57 -2.49 -3.30 -12.48
N THR A 58 -1.90 -3.83 -13.53
CA THR A 58 -1.13 -5.08 -13.46
C THR A 58 0.07 -4.94 -12.54
N ILE A 59 0.81 -3.83 -12.66
CA ILE A 59 1.97 -3.57 -11.79
C ILE A 59 1.55 -3.51 -10.32
N ILE A 60 0.43 -2.84 -10.02
CA ILE A 60 -0.08 -2.74 -8.65
C ILE A 60 -0.48 -4.12 -8.12
N ARG A 61 -1.23 -4.89 -8.91
CA ARG A 61 -1.67 -6.23 -8.50
C ARG A 61 -0.50 -7.15 -8.19
N GLU A 62 0.53 -7.13 -9.01
CA GLU A 62 1.73 -7.94 -8.82
C GLU A 62 2.62 -7.43 -7.70
N GLY A 63 2.63 -6.13 -7.48
CA GLY A 63 3.47 -5.49 -6.46
C GLY A 63 2.90 -5.52 -5.05
N CYS A 64 1.62 -5.85 -4.89
CA CYS A 64 0.93 -5.82 -3.61
C CYS A 64 0.20 -7.14 -3.33
N PRO A 65 0.91 -8.27 -3.28
CA PRO A 65 0.25 -9.56 -3.08
C PRO A 65 -0.35 -9.67 -1.70
N ASN A 66 -1.55 -10.27 -1.63
CA ASN A 66 -2.11 -10.68 -0.36
C ASN A 66 -1.26 -11.79 0.25
N ARG A 67 -0.94 -11.65 1.52
CA ARG A 67 -0.13 -12.62 2.23
C ARG A 67 -0.50 -12.65 3.70
N ILE A 68 -0.07 -13.72 4.36
CA ILE A 68 -0.26 -13.90 5.80
C ILE A 68 1.09 -13.66 6.47
N GLN A 69 1.12 -12.79 7.46
CA GLN A 69 2.26 -12.62 8.34
C GLN A 69 1.91 -13.14 9.72
N TYR A 70 2.88 -13.77 10.37
CA TYR A 70 2.75 -14.20 11.74
C TYR A 70 3.45 -13.17 12.62
N VAL A 71 2.67 -12.57 13.52
CA VAL A 71 3.17 -11.56 14.45
C VAL A 71 3.11 -12.14 15.85
N THR A 72 4.23 -12.09 16.55
CA THR A 72 4.27 -12.46 17.97
C THR A 72 4.03 -11.20 18.78
N PRO A 73 2.87 -11.08 19.47
CA PRO A 73 2.61 -9.90 20.28
C PRO A 73 3.56 -9.85 21.45
N LEU A 74 3.98 -8.64 21.84
CA LEU A 74 4.75 -8.43 23.06
C LEU A 74 3.87 -8.79 24.26
N PRO A 75 4.36 -9.60 25.21
CA PRO A 75 3.59 -9.92 26.39
C PRO A 75 3.36 -8.66 27.21
N PRO A 76 2.19 -8.55 27.89
CA PRO A 76 2.01 -7.51 28.90
C PRO A 76 3.02 -7.71 30.03
N VAL A 77 3.15 -6.72 30.91
CA VAL A 77 4.06 -6.80 32.06
C VAL A 77 3.83 -8.13 32.80
N MET A 78 4.89 -8.94 32.88
CA MET A 78 4.86 -10.22 33.56
C MET A 78 5.28 -10.08 35.01
N GLU A 79 4.56 -10.74 35.90
CA GLU A 79 4.98 -10.87 37.28
C GLU A 79 6.15 -11.84 37.43
N PRO A 80 7.02 -11.66 38.43
CA PRO A 80 8.11 -12.63 38.67
C PRO A 80 7.58 -14.05 38.83
N GLY A 81 8.12 -14.97 38.06
CA GLY A 81 7.70 -16.37 38.08
C GLY A 81 6.61 -16.76 37.08
N GLU A 82 6.03 -15.82 36.36
CA GLU A 82 5.13 -16.13 35.28
C GLU A 82 5.90 -16.64 34.04
N VAL A 83 5.38 -17.70 33.45
CA VAL A 83 5.85 -18.19 32.18
C VAL A 83 4.81 -17.77 31.12
N HIS A 84 5.22 -16.90 30.24
CA HIS A 84 4.39 -16.50 29.11
C HIS A 84 4.98 -17.04 27.82
N ILE A 85 4.21 -17.90 27.14
CA ILE A 85 4.58 -18.42 25.83
C ILE A 85 3.79 -17.61 24.81
N PRO A 86 4.42 -16.70 24.08
CA PRO A 86 3.71 -15.92 23.07
C PRO A 86 3.26 -16.85 21.94
N LYS A 87 1.99 -16.72 21.55
CA LYS A 87 1.44 -17.43 20.40
C LYS A 87 1.48 -16.49 19.19
N PRO A 88 2.02 -16.92 18.05
CA PRO A 88 1.95 -16.10 16.85
C PRO A 88 0.50 -15.91 16.42
N ILE A 89 0.19 -14.69 16.02
CA ILE A 89 -1.11 -14.29 15.51
C ILE A 89 -0.99 -14.15 13.99
N GLU A 90 -1.92 -14.75 13.26
CA GLU A 90 -2.02 -14.55 11.83
C GLU A 90 -2.51 -13.14 11.53
N LYS A 91 -1.82 -12.44 10.65
CA LYS A 91 -2.22 -11.14 10.16
C LYS A 91 -2.20 -11.17 8.64
N HIS A 92 -3.34 -10.81 8.03
CA HIS A 92 -3.43 -10.63 6.59
C HIS A 92 -2.87 -9.26 6.24
N VAL A 93 -1.88 -9.23 5.35
CA VAL A 93 -1.25 -8.01 4.88
C VAL A 93 -1.17 -8.03 3.36
N GLY A 94 -0.99 -6.85 2.77
CA GLY A 94 -0.90 -6.70 1.33
C GLY A 94 -2.25 -6.43 0.68
N GLY A 95 -2.29 -6.63 -0.62
CA GLY A 95 -3.42 -6.22 -1.43
C GLY A 95 -3.44 -4.72 -1.67
N ALA A 96 -4.40 -4.28 -2.48
CA ALA A 96 -4.58 -2.88 -2.80
C ALA A 96 -6.06 -2.57 -2.99
N THR A 97 -6.47 -1.40 -2.54
CA THR A 97 -7.77 -0.84 -2.90
C THR A 97 -7.52 0.19 -3.98
N ILE A 98 -8.08 -0.02 -5.16
CA ILE A 98 -7.73 0.76 -6.35
C ILE A 98 -8.96 1.49 -6.87
N PHE A 99 -8.79 2.77 -7.15
CA PHE A 99 -9.78 3.62 -7.82
C PHE A 99 -9.19 4.15 -9.10
N VAL A 100 -9.96 4.12 -10.17
CA VAL A 100 -9.60 4.75 -11.45
C VAL A 100 -10.59 5.86 -11.70
N LEU A 101 -10.10 7.09 -11.78
CA LEU A 101 -10.92 8.29 -11.88
C LEU A 101 -10.67 9.00 -13.21
N ASN A 102 -11.72 9.54 -13.80
CA ASN A 102 -11.56 10.44 -14.95
C ASN A 102 -10.96 11.76 -14.49
N VAL A 103 -9.99 12.26 -15.26
CA VAL A 103 -9.38 13.57 -15.04
C VAL A 103 -9.96 14.52 -16.07
N GLU A 104 -10.77 15.47 -15.62
CA GLU A 104 -11.36 16.48 -16.49
C GLU A 104 -10.36 17.55 -16.92
N HIS A 105 -9.43 17.87 -16.02
CA HIS A 105 -8.46 18.92 -16.26
C HIS A 105 -7.15 18.56 -15.57
N PHE A 106 -6.07 18.66 -16.32
CA PHE A 106 -4.70 18.50 -15.79
C PHE A 106 -3.88 19.69 -16.25
N GLU A 107 -3.18 20.30 -15.33
CA GLU A 107 -2.36 21.46 -15.62
C GLU A 107 -1.09 21.41 -14.79
N LYS A 108 0.01 21.68 -15.47
CA LYS A 108 1.31 21.82 -14.82
C LYS A 108 1.86 23.19 -15.17
N THR A 109 1.92 24.05 -14.18
CA THR A 109 2.42 25.42 -14.35
C THR A 109 3.93 25.50 -14.31
#